data_67e232f211d0e32f9431416ff2b4176a
#
_entry.id   67e232f211d0e32f9431416ff2b4176a
#
_cell.length_a   1.000
_cell.length_b   1.000
_cell.length_c   1.000
_cell.angle_alpha   90.00
_cell.angle_beta   90.00
_cell.angle_gamma   90.00
#
_symmetry.space_group_name_H-M   'P 1'
#
loop_
_entity.id
_entity.type
_entity.pdbx_description
1 polymer ?
#
loop_
_entity_poly.entity_id
_entity_poly.type
_entity_poly.pdbx_seq_one_letter_code
_entity_poly.pdbx_strand_id
1 'polypeptide(L)'
;MANANAFGLSLLVVAIQCADVYGASCADTANALRRQYNDTRENCGKASSPAFLCNGVIFRATIPSDDYNSWDPSPASVKSGGTSFSYLRKDAKFSRLVRYENNGYVLFPIQALPTGKSPYNVLCSFPMDGGTDSRVDKGCGSSPVATAPGKGAECFSQKIETGRQWAEQYKTQTKGDNRNECGFDVRDPLDRHATDNFNASLSAMREMGKTSFNKQNELRLDTWSAETPDKDLPIQAFFYLPEPGGGKDDARFDQQRYYSQTGIWVPIIAMTLPDSPSKDATFACDADDQAVSESGKTIDRYIQSATWALRPDPGTGEEEWSLSVVLTELGKKQTGSSGSDAVYAELVRKYKNDFQWKQNDGGGMRRQLVCHFNIARNKDEFNLEPFRPDLSEEKAEAAGCNPV
;
A
#
# COMPACT_ATOMS: atom_id res chain seq x y z
N MET A 1 71.06 14.61 -0.31
CA MET A 1 70.18 14.18 0.79
C MET A 1 68.86 14.86 0.55
N ALA A 2 67.93 14.15 -0.03
CA ALA A 2 66.58 14.68 -0.33
C ALA A 2 65.58 13.74 0.36
N ASN A 3 64.84 14.30 1.35
CA ASN A 3 63.78 13.60 2.04
C ASN A 3 62.50 13.72 1.19
N ALA A 4 62.01 12.55 0.76
CA ALA A 4 60.70 12.44 0.15
C ALA A 4 59.64 12.13 1.25
N ASN A 5 58.77 13.11 1.55
CA ASN A 5 57.61 12.91 2.37
C ASN A 5 56.50 12.30 1.51
N ALA A 6 56.16 11.05 1.79
CA ALA A 6 55.01 10.37 1.23
C ALA A 6 53.74 10.80 2.01
N PHE A 7 52.86 11.59 1.39
CA PHE A 7 51.52 11.85 1.87
C PHE A 7 50.66 10.64 1.53
N GLY A 8 50.33 9.84 2.54
CA GLY A 8 49.33 8.79 2.44
C GLY A 8 47.93 9.40 2.36
N LEU A 9 47.32 9.33 1.18
CA LEU A 9 45.92 9.67 0.98
C LEU A 9 45.09 8.47 1.46
N SER A 10 44.55 8.56 2.69
CA SER A 10 43.52 7.60 3.16
C SER A 10 42.22 7.89 2.43
N LEU A 11 41.91 7.08 1.42
CA LEU A 11 40.58 7.02 0.85
C LEU A 11 39.63 6.42 1.91
N LEU A 12 38.85 7.29 2.55
CA LEU A 12 37.69 6.89 3.32
C LEU A 12 36.61 6.39 2.33
N VAL A 13 36.58 5.10 2.09
CA VAL A 13 35.47 4.45 1.38
C VAL A 13 34.29 4.50 2.34
N VAL A 14 33.46 5.51 2.22
CA VAL A 14 32.11 5.51 2.81
C VAL A 14 31.34 4.46 2.01
N ALA A 15 31.30 3.25 2.52
CA ALA A 15 30.33 2.25 2.09
C ALA A 15 28.96 2.79 2.43
N ILE A 16 28.30 3.44 1.45
CA ILE A 16 26.86 3.67 1.48
C ILE A 16 26.28 2.25 1.41
N GLN A 17 25.93 1.71 2.56
CA GLN A 17 25.04 0.56 2.62
C GLN A 17 23.74 1.02 1.99
N CYS A 18 23.50 0.63 0.74
CA CYS A 18 22.16 0.56 0.17
C CYS A 18 21.42 -0.44 1.07
N ALA A 19 20.80 0.04 2.14
CA ALA A 19 19.85 -0.74 2.88
C ALA A 19 18.77 -1.14 1.88
N ASP A 20 18.58 -2.44 1.72
CA ASP A 20 17.51 -3.00 0.91
C ASP A 20 16.21 -2.32 1.33
N VAL A 21 15.64 -1.51 0.43
CA VAL A 21 14.39 -0.76 0.67
C VAL A 21 13.23 -1.75 0.87
N TYR A 22 13.38 -2.94 0.34
CA TYR A 22 12.50 -4.08 0.54
C TYR A 22 13.15 -5.04 1.55
N GLY A 23 12.63 -5.07 2.76
CA GLY A 23 13.12 -5.92 3.84
C GLY A 23 13.42 -5.18 5.15
N ALA A 24 13.03 -3.92 5.23
CA ALA A 24 13.08 -3.18 6.49
C ALA A 24 12.24 -3.89 7.56
N SER A 25 12.77 -3.99 8.77
CA SER A 25 12.01 -4.56 9.88
C SER A 25 10.75 -3.74 10.14
N CYS A 26 9.73 -4.37 10.70
CA CYS A 26 8.52 -3.68 11.10
C CYS A 26 8.81 -2.49 12.04
N ALA A 27 9.76 -2.65 12.97
CA ALA A 27 10.19 -1.59 13.86
C ALA A 27 10.87 -0.43 13.13
N ASP A 28 11.74 -0.73 12.14
CA ASP A 28 12.38 0.31 11.31
C ASP A 28 11.36 1.06 10.47
N THR A 29 10.37 0.37 9.93
CA THR A 29 9.26 0.96 9.19
C THR A 29 8.44 1.89 10.07
N ALA A 30 8.03 1.45 11.26
CA ALA A 30 7.34 2.31 12.22
C ALA A 30 8.15 3.56 12.61
N ASN A 31 9.47 3.40 12.78
CA ASN A 31 10.36 4.52 13.04
C ASN A 31 10.50 5.46 11.82
N ALA A 32 10.53 4.93 10.60
CA ALA A 32 10.55 5.73 9.39
C ALA A 32 9.28 6.56 9.23
N LEU A 33 8.11 5.96 9.44
CA LEU A 33 6.81 6.66 9.41
C LEU A 33 6.73 7.78 10.46
N ARG A 34 7.24 7.53 11.68
CA ARG A 34 7.33 8.59 12.71
C ARG A 34 8.22 9.75 12.27
N ARG A 35 9.37 9.47 11.63
CA ARG A 35 10.25 10.52 11.11
C ARG A 35 9.57 11.31 9.99
N GLN A 36 8.93 10.63 9.03
CA GLN A 36 8.18 11.26 7.93
C GLN A 36 7.05 12.16 8.46
N TYR A 37 6.27 11.66 9.42
CA TYR A 37 5.20 12.41 10.07
C TYR A 37 5.69 13.65 10.82
N ASN A 38 6.81 13.56 11.54
CA ASN A 38 7.36 14.66 12.33
C ASN A 38 8.16 15.67 11.50
N ASP A 39 8.53 15.35 10.27
CA ASP A 39 9.27 16.25 9.39
C ASP A 39 8.31 17.27 8.76
N THR A 40 8.35 18.51 9.28
CA THR A 40 7.48 19.62 8.86
C THR A 40 8.15 20.59 7.90
N ARG A 41 9.28 20.22 7.28
CA ARG A 41 9.90 21.05 6.23
C ARG A 41 8.91 21.30 5.08
N GLU A 42 8.90 22.50 4.54
CA GLU A 42 7.97 22.91 3.48
C GLU A 42 8.42 22.52 2.08
N ASN A 43 9.67 22.08 1.96
CA ASN A 43 10.22 21.64 0.68
C ASN A 43 11.25 20.53 0.88
N CYS A 44 11.58 19.85 -0.21
CA CYS A 44 12.56 18.78 -0.26
C CYS A 44 13.86 19.26 -0.93
N GLY A 45 14.98 19.11 -0.22
CA GLY A 45 16.32 19.34 -0.74
C GLY A 45 16.60 20.77 -1.20
N LYS A 46 17.66 20.92 -2.01
CA LYS A 46 18.11 22.22 -2.52
C LYS A 46 17.24 22.79 -3.66
N ALA A 47 16.47 21.94 -4.30
CA ALA A 47 15.70 22.28 -5.51
C ALA A 47 14.31 22.83 -5.21
N SER A 48 13.97 23.09 -3.95
CA SER A 48 12.63 23.58 -3.56
C SER A 48 11.49 22.75 -4.15
N SER A 49 11.60 21.43 -4.07
CA SER A 49 10.54 20.52 -4.50
C SER A 49 9.46 20.38 -3.43
N PRO A 50 8.21 20.05 -3.79
CA PRO A 50 7.12 19.90 -2.84
C PRO A 50 7.42 18.90 -1.72
N ALA A 51 6.97 19.22 -0.51
CA ALA A 51 7.27 18.43 0.69
C ALA A 51 6.79 16.97 0.61
N PHE A 52 5.70 16.69 -0.11
CA PHE A 52 5.19 15.31 -0.25
C PHE A 52 6.19 14.35 -0.91
N LEU A 53 7.23 14.86 -1.57
CA LEU A 53 8.27 14.02 -2.16
C LEU A 53 9.20 13.40 -1.11
N CYS A 54 9.31 13.96 0.09
CA CYS A 54 10.29 13.54 1.09
C CYS A 54 9.76 13.39 2.52
N ASN A 55 8.61 13.95 2.83
CA ASN A 55 8.05 13.89 4.17
C ASN A 55 6.53 13.70 4.17
N GLY A 56 5.95 13.60 5.37
CA GLY A 56 4.57 13.21 5.56
C GLY A 56 4.36 11.72 5.23
N VAL A 57 3.22 11.21 5.59
CA VAL A 57 2.79 9.83 5.35
C VAL A 57 1.70 9.85 4.29
N ILE A 58 2.00 9.34 3.10
CA ILE A 58 1.03 9.19 2.01
C ILE A 58 0.43 7.80 2.12
N PHE A 59 -0.87 7.73 2.31
CA PHE A 59 -1.55 6.44 2.48
C PHE A 59 -2.94 6.45 1.86
N ARG A 60 -3.41 5.27 1.52
CA ARG A 60 -4.77 5.04 1.05
C ARG A 60 -5.48 4.07 1.98
N ALA A 61 -6.65 4.46 2.46
CA ALA A 61 -7.58 3.56 3.11
C ALA A 61 -8.37 2.79 2.04
N THR A 62 -8.60 1.50 2.29
CA THR A 62 -9.22 0.59 1.33
C THR A 62 -10.15 -0.38 2.05
N ILE A 63 -11.06 -0.94 1.27
CA ILE A 63 -11.85 -2.10 1.68
C ILE A 63 -11.38 -3.26 0.80
N PRO A 64 -11.00 -4.41 1.35
CA PRO A 64 -10.64 -5.58 0.57
C PRO A 64 -11.75 -5.94 -0.43
N SER A 65 -11.35 -6.30 -1.63
CA SER A 65 -12.25 -6.71 -2.71
C SER A 65 -11.79 -8.03 -3.31
N ASP A 66 -12.72 -8.88 -3.70
CA ASP A 66 -12.42 -10.09 -4.45
C ASP A 66 -12.14 -9.81 -5.94
N ASP A 67 -12.64 -8.67 -6.46
CA ASP A 67 -12.54 -8.31 -7.87
C ASP A 67 -11.19 -7.70 -8.25
N TYR A 68 -10.52 -7.01 -7.32
CA TYR A 68 -9.21 -6.36 -7.53
C TYR A 68 -8.44 -6.22 -6.21
N ASN A 69 -7.12 -6.07 -6.31
CA ASN A 69 -6.30 -5.88 -5.12
C ASN A 69 -6.52 -4.49 -4.52
N SER A 70 -6.36 -4.36 -3.22
CA SER A 70 -6.54 -3.08 -2.51
C SER A 70 -5.58 -1.98 -3.00
N TRP A 71 -4.41 -2.37 -3.52
CA TRP A 71 -3.44 -1.45 -4.11
C TRP A 71 -3.66 -1.16 -5.59
N ASP A 72 -4.61 -1.80 -6.25
CA ASP A 72 -4.99 -1.48 -7.62
C ASP A 72 -5.90 -0.24 -7.65
N PRO A 73 -5.86 0.56 -8.72
CA PRO A 73 -6.83 1.61 -8.90
C PRO A 73 -8.22 1.02 -9.12
N SER A 74 -9.21 1.51 -8.38
CA SER A 74 -10.60 1.09 -8.60
C SER A 74 -11.07 1.46 -10.02
N PRO A 75 -12.11 0.80 -10.56
CA PRO A 75 -12.68 1.18 -11.86
C PRO A 75 -13.06 2.67 -11.95
N ALA A 76 -13.52 3.27 -10.85
CA ALA A 76 -13.82 4.69 -10.79
C ALA A 76 -12.54 5.55 -10.89
N SER A 77 -11.46 5.15 -10.20
CA SER A 77 -10.16 5.82 -10.29
C SER A 77 -9.57 5.74 -11.71
N VAL A 78 -9.65 4.58 -12.36
CA VAL A 78 -9.22 4.42 -13.75
C VAL A 78 -10.01 5.35 -14.67
N LYS A 79 -11.33 5.38 -14.52
CA LYS A 79 -12.21 6.25 -15.31
C LYS A 79 -11.90 7.72 -15.12
N SER A 80 -11.63 8.16 -13.90
CA SER A 80 -11.32 9.57 -13.58
C SER A 80 -9.87 9.95 -13.87
N GLY A 81 -8.99 8.98 -14.12
CA GLY A 81 -7.55 9.20 -14.33
C GLY A 81 -6.80 9.63 -13.08
N GLY A 82 -7.35 9.34 -11.89
CA GLY A 82 -6.69 9.67 -10.63
C GLY A 82 -7.20 8.87 -9.45
N THR A 83 -6.30 8.58 -8.52
CA THR A 83 -6.55 7.78 -7.30
C THR A 83 -6.36 8.66 -6.08
N SER A 84 -7.30 8.58 -5.14
CA SER A 84 -7.31 9.36 -3.90
C SER A 84 -6.40 8.73 -2.84
N PHE A 85 -5.57 9.57 -2.23
CA PHE A 85 -4.71 9.26 -1.08
C PHE A 85 -4.85 10.34 -0.02
N SER A 86 -4.47 10.03 1.20
CA SER A 86 -4.36 11.01 2.29
C SER A 86 -2.90 11.33 2.54
N TYR A 87 -2.65 12.57 2.99
CA TYR A 87 -1.35 13.04 3.42
C TYR A 87 -1.40 13.43 4.89
N LEU A 88 -0.74 12.67 5.74
CA LEU A 88 -0.73 12.87 7.18
C LEU A 88 0.65 13.39 7.63
N ARG A 89 0.65 14.58 8.22
CA ARG A 89 1.86 15.20 8.77
C ARG A 89 1.52 15.91 10.08
N LYS A 90 2.51 16.10 10.94
CA LYS A 90 2.31 16.68 12.29
C LYS A 90 1.56 18.01 12.30
N ASP A 91 1.74 18.82 11.27
CA ASP A 91 1.08 20.12 11.10
C ASP A 91 -0.05 20.11 10.05
N ALA A 92 -0.36 18.94 9.49
CA ALA A 92 -1.48 18.71 8.59
C ALA A 92 -2.24 17.44 9.02
N LYS A 93 -2.80 17.50 10.23
CA LYS A 93 -3.46 16.38 10.92
C LYS A 93 -4.97 16.39 10.70
N PHE A 94 -5.56 15.21 10.83
CA PHE A 94 -7.00 14.98 10.86
C PHE A 94 -7.32 13.78 11.76
N SER A 95 -8.58 13.64 12.20
CA SER A 95 -8.95 12.64 13.21
C SER A 95 -9.62 11.39 12.68
N ARG A 96 -10.06 11.37 11.44
CA ARG A 96 -10.77 10.22 10.88
C ARG A 96 -10.66 10.15 9.37
N LEU A 97 -10.81 8.94 8.85
CA LEU A 97 -10.91 8.66 7.42
C LEU A 97 -12.36 8.84 6.93
N VAL A 98 -12.51 9.14 5.66
CA VAL A 98 -13.80 9.11 4.98
C VAL A 98 -14.25 7.65 4.84
N ARG A 99 -15.57 7.43 4.88
CA ARG A 99 -16.24 6.13 4.69
C ARG A 99 -15.96 5.06 5.76
N TYR A 100 -15.36 5.42 6.89
CA TYR A 100 -15.08 4.46 7.99
C TYR A 100 -14.17 3.29 7.61
N GLU A 101 -13.38 3.43 6.57
CA GLU A 101 -12.31 2.49 6.24
C GLU A 101 -11.26 2.53 7.35
N ASN A 102 -10.77 1.37 7.77
CA ASN A 102 -9.87 1.27 8.91
C ASN A 102 -8.60 0.45 8.63
N ASN A 103 -8.32 0.16 7.37
CA ASN A 103 -7.09 -0.47 6.89
C ASN A 103 -6.69 0.09 5.52
N GLY A 104 -5.54 -0.31 5.04
CA GLY A 104 -5.02 0.08 3.74
C GLY A 104 -3.50 -0.01 3.67
N TYR A 105 -2.89 0.83 2.85
CA TYR A 105 -1.45 0.81 2.63
C TYR A 105 -0.83 2.21 2.57
N VAL A 106 0.46 2.27 2.88
CA VAL A 106 1.31 3.46 2.90
C VAL A 106 2.33 3.37 1.78
N LEU A 107 2.54 4.46 1.05
CA LEU A 107 3.57 4.54 0.02
C LEU A 107 4.88 5.11 0.58
N PHE A 108 6.02 4.67 0.01
CA PHE A 108 7.29 5.35 0.24
C PHE A 108 7.23 6.78 -0.30
N PRO A 109 7.87 7.76 0.36
CA PRO A 109 8.12 9.06 -0.24
C PRO A 109 8.91 8.89 -1.55
N ILE A 110 8.58 9.67 -2.57
CA ILE A 110 9.17 9.54 -3.92
C ILE A 110 10.70 9.63 -3.89
N GLN A 111 11.26 10.54 -3.08
CA GLN A 111 12.72 10.69 -2.97
C GLN A 111 13.41 9.55 -2.23
N ALA A 112 12.66 8.70 -1.52
CA ALA A 112 13.21 7.53 -0.85
C ALA A 112 13.31 6.30 -1.76
N LEU A 113 12.85 6.39 -3.01
CA LEU A 113 12.88 5.26 -3.94
C LEU A 113 14.28 5.02 -4.49
N PRO A 114 14.78 3.77 -4.50
CA PRO A 114 16.16 3.45 -4.93
C PRO A 114 16.42 3.81 -6.39
N THR A 115 15.40 3.75 -7.23
CA THR A 115 15.51 3.98 -8.68
C THR A 115 15.44 5.44 -9.10
N GLY A 116 15.08 6.34 -8.18
CA GLY A 116 14.81 7.74 -8.49
C GLY A 116 13.62 7.98 -9.44
N LYS A 117 12.91 6.89 -9.84
CA LYS A 117 11.70 6.95 -10.66
C LYS A 117 10.52 6.50 -9.82
N SER A 118 9.47 7.31 -9.80
CA SER A 118 8.23 6.93 -9.16
C SER A 118 7.27 6.34 -10.18
N PRO A 119 6.56 5.25 -9.87
CA PRO A 119 5.50 4.71 -10.70
C PRO A 119 4.23 5.57 -10.64
N TYR A 120 4.17 6.55 -9.76
CA TYR A 120 3.05 7.45 -9.62
C TYR A 120 3.49 8.91 -9.59
N ASN A 121 2.61 9.81 -10.02
CA ASN A 121 2.77 11.25 -9.92
C ASN A 121 1.64 11.82 -9.08
N VAL A 122 1.95 12.84 -8.26
CA VAL A 122 0.92 13.61 -7.56
C VAL A 122 0.39 14.67 -8.50
N LEU A 123 -0.91 14.67 -8.74
CA LEU A 123 -1.59 15.54 -9.69
C LEU A 123 -2.16 16.78 -9.03
N CYS A 124 -2.78 16.59 -7.85
CA CYS A 124 -3.51 17.65 -7.15
C CYS A 124 -3.49 17.43 -5.65
N SER A 125 -3.47 18.52 -4.90
CA SER A 125 -3.61 18.53 -3.44
C SER A 125 -4.87 19.28 -3.02
N PHE A 126 -5.78 18.58 -2.33
CA PHE A 126 -6.99 19.14 -1.75
C PHE A 126 -6.83 19.25 -0.23
N PRO A 127 -6.97 20.45 0.36
CA PRO A 127 -6.90 20.63 1.81
C PRO A 127 -7.93 19.84 2.61
N MET A 128 -9.06 19.49 2.01
CA MET A 128 -10.02 18.49 2.45
C MET A 128 -10.32 17.52 1.32
N ASP A 129 -10.85 16.35 1.63
CA ASP A 129 -11.21 15.34 0.64
C ASP A 129 -12.14 15.94 -0.45
N GLY A 130 -11.61 16.04 -1.64
CA GLY A 130 -12.26 16.65 -2.80
C GLY A 130 -13.19 15.72 -3.58
N GLY A 131 -13.28 14.43 -3.18
CA GLY A 131 -14.11 13.44 -3.88
C GLY A 131 -13.62 13.15 -5.31
N THR A 132 -12.38 12.71 -5.44
CA THR A 132 -11.69 12.50 -6.73
C THR A 132 -12.46 11.63 -7.71
N ASP A 133 -13.16 10.60 -7.23
CA ASP A 133 -13.93 9.67 -8.08
C ASP A 133 -15.02 10.36 -8.91
N SER A 134 -15.44 11.56 -8.55
CA SER A 134 -16.42 12.35 -9.29
C SER A 134 -15.81 13.44 -10.17
N ARG A 135 -14.48 13.51 -10.27
CA ARG A 135 -13.75 14.49 -11.08
C ARG A 135 -13.17 13.82 -12.31
N VAL A 136 -13.44 14.36 -13.49
CA VAL A 136 -13.29 13.66 -14.77
C VAL A 136 -12.11 14.10 -15.62
N ASP A 137 -11.14 14.83 -15.11
CA ASP A 137 -9.94 15.13 -15.87
C ASP A 137 -8.67 14.88 -15.04
N LYS A 138 -7.54 14.91 -15.70
CA LYS A 138 -6.23 14.82 -15.04
C LYS A 138 -5.94 16.10 -14.24
N GLY A 139 -5.15 15.97 -13.19
CA GLY A 139 -4.84 17.07 -12.29
C GLY A 139 -5.91 17.27 -11.23
N CYS A 140 -6.34 18.51 -10.98
CA CYS A 140 -7.38 18.81 -10.01
C CYS A 140 -8.79 18.50 -10.51
N GLY A 141 -8.96 18.30 -11.80
CA GLY A 141 -10.20 17.95 -12.45
C GLY A 141 -11.26 19.03 -12.37
N SER A 142 -12.37 18.77 -13.02
CA SER A 142 -13.62 19.53 -12.87
C SER A 142 -14.62 18.69 -12.09
N SER A 143 -15.31 19.28 -11.11
CA SER A 143 -16.36 18.58 -10.40
C SER A 143 -17.59 18.42 -11.30
N PRO A 144 -18.10 17.20 -11.53
CA PRO A 144 -19.33 17.00 -12.29
C PRO A 144 -20.55 17.56 -11.58
N VAL A 145 -20.45 17.88 -10.30
CA VAL A 145 -21.53 18.44 -9.48
C VAL A 145 -21.49 19.98 -9.47
N ALA A 146 -20.42 20.60 -10.00
CA ALA A 146 -20.29 22.03 -10.03
C ALA A 146 -21.31 22.64 -11.00
N THR A 147 -22.11 23.53 -10.50
CA THR A 147 -23.15 24.27 -11.30
C THR A 147 -22.55 25.40 -12.12
N ALA A 148 -21.28 25.74 -11.90
CA ALA A 148 -20.61 26.81 -12.61
C ALA A 148 -19.25 26.32 -13.14
N PRO A 149 -18.79 26.77 -14.32
CA PRO A 149 -17.49 26.46 -14.88
C PRO A 149 -16.35 26.78 -13.88
N GLY A 150 -15.39 25.90 -13.75
CA GLY A 150 -14.23 26.05 -12.87
C GLY A 150 -14.48 25.82 -11.38
N LYS A 151 -15.72 25.67 -10.96
CA LYS A 151 -16.04 25.38 -9.58
C LYS A 151 -15.63 23.94 -9.23
N GLY A 152 -14.92 23.75 -8.13
CA GLY A 152 -14.38 22.45 -7.74
C GLY A 152 -13.19 21.97 -8.59
N ALA A 153 -12.64 22.81 -9.45
CA ALA A 153 -11.46 22.54 -10.26
C ALA A 153 -10.16 23.04 -9.57
N GLU A 154 -9.22 23.47 -10.33
CA GLU A 154 -7.93 24.02 -9.88
C GLU A 154 -8.11 25.40 -9.22
N CYS A 155 -7.46 25.62 -8.06
CA CYS A 155 -7.66 26.82 -7.24
C CYS A 155 -7.18 28.11 -7.91
N PHE A 156 -6.07 28.07 -8.61
CA PHE A 156 -5.51 29.25 -9.25
C PHE A 156 -6.45 29.83 -10.32
N SER A 157 -7.15 28.96 -11.04
CA SER A 157 -8.18 29.37 -12.01
C SER A 157 -9.35 30.12 -11.37
N GLN A 158 -9.54 29.95 -10.06
CA GLN A 158 -10.54 30.64 -9.24
C GLN A 158 -9.98 31.85 -8.47
N LYS A 159 -8.74 32.23 -8.73
CA LYS A 159 -8.01 33.31 -8.02
C LYS A 159 -7.83 33.01 -6.54
N ILE A 160 -7.70 31.73 -6.18
CA ILE A 160 -7.36 31.25 -4.85
C ILE A 160 -5.91 30.79 -4.89
N GLU A 161 -5.01 31.64 -4.43
CA GLU A 161 -3.57 31.44 -4.51
C GLU A 161 -2.92 31.11 -3.17
N THR A 162 -3.65 31.31 -2.07
CA THR A 162 -3.15 31.12 -0.71
C THR A 162 -4.05 30.24 0.13
N GLY A 163 -3.45 29.54 1.10
CA GLY A 163 -4.22 28.73 2.06
C GLY A 163 -5.24 29.53 2.86
N ARG A 164 -4.97 30.82 3.12
CA ARG A 164 -5.93 31.70 3.82
C ARG A 164 -7.15 31.96 2.94
N GLN A 165 -6.95 32.32 1.67
CA GLN A 165 -8.06 32.53 0.73
C GLN A 165 -8.91 31.25 0.59
N TRP A 166 -8.26 30.10 0.52
CA TRP A 166 -8.94 28.81 0.46
C TRP A 166 -9.77 28.56 1.73
N ALA A 167 -9.17 28.74 2.90
CA ALA A 167 -9.83 28.54 4.18
C ALA A 167 -11.01 29.51 4.36
N GLU A 168 -10.89 30.77 3.95
CA GLU A 168 -11.97 31.75 3.99
C GLU A 168 -13.13 31.37 3.07
N GLN A 169 -12.82 30.87 1.87
CA GLN A 169 -13.83 30.46 0.88
C GLN A 169 -14.62 29.23 1.34
N TYR A 170 -13.94 28.26 1.97
CA TYR A 170 -14.53 26.95 2.25
C TYR A 170 -14.78 26.65 3.74
N LYS A 171 -14.48 27.58 4.66
CA LYS A 171 -14.65 27.40 6.12
C LYS A 171 -16.10 27.10 6.56
N THR A 172 -17.07 27.52 5.78
CA THR A 172 -18.50 27.32 6.08
C THR A 172 -19.09 26.13 5.35
N GLN A 173 -18.30 25.39 4.58
CA GLN A 173 -18.81 24.23 3.86
C GLN A 173 -19.28 23.14 4.81
N THR A 174 -20.53 22.76 4.67
CA THR A 174 -21.17 21.72 5.44
C THR A 174 -20.96 20.34 4.81
N LYS A 175 -21.30 19.33 5.56
CA LYS A 175 -21.20 17.92 5.16
C LYS A 175 -21.91 17.69 3.81
N GLY A 176 -21.17 17.27 2.81
CA GLY A 176 -21.69 16.96 1.47
C GLY A 176 -21.25 17.89 0.35
N ASP A 177 -20.69 19.05 0.68
CA ASP A 177 -20.26 20.05 -0.33
C ASP A 177 -18.79 19.93 -0.74
N ASN A 178 -18.08 18.92 -0.27
CA ASN A 178 -16.63 18.71 -0.52
C ASN A 178 -16.26 18.71 -2.01
N ARG A 179 -17.18 18.29 -2.87
CA ARG A 179 -16.99 18.19 -4.32
C ARG A 179 -16.89 19.54 -5.03
N ASN A 180 -17.21 20.63 -4.35
CA ASN A 180 -17.14 21.99 -4.88
C ASN A 180 -15.82 22.70 -4.55
N GLU A 181 -15.00 22.10 -3.72
CA GLU A 181 -13.72 22.67 -3.34
C GLU A 181 -12.73 22.60 -4.49
N CYS A 182 -11.90 23.63 -4.62
CA CYS A 182 -10.80 23.56 -5.55
C CYS A 182 -9.60 22.87 -4.94
N GLY A 183 -8.78 22.26 -5.78
CA GLY A 183 -7.48 21.69 -5.43
C GLY A 183 -6.33 22.55 -5.96
N PHE A 184 -5.16 22.40 -5.37
CA PHE A 184 -3.92 23.03 -5.82
C PHE A 184 -3.19 22.08 -6.77
N ASP A 185 -2.93 22.54 -8.01
CA ASP A 185 -2.24 21.76 -9.04
C ASP A 185 -0.75 21.60 -8.70
N VAL A 186 -0.30 20.35 -8.60
CA VAL A 186 1.08 20.00 -8.23
C VAL A 186 1.72 19.01 -9.21
N ARG A 187 1.19 18.94 -10.44
CA ARG A 187 1.55 17.93 -11.45
C ARG A 187 3.00 17.91 -11.87
N ASP A 188 3.68 19.03 -11.86
CA ASP A 188 5.10 19.07 -12.17
C ASP A 188 5.91 19.40 -10.91
N PRO A 189 6.38 18.39 -10.17
CA PRO A 189 7.09 18.61 -8.91
C PRO A 189 8.48 19.24 -9.08
N LEU A 190 8.98 19.39 -10.30
CA LEU A 190 10.20 20.13 -10.60
C LEU A 190 9.92 21.59 -10.91
N ASP A 191 8.68 21.96 -11.16
CA ASP A 191 8.27 23.34 -11.30
C ASP A 191 8.11 23.99 -9.92
N ARG A 192 8.63 25.20 -9.79
CA ARG A 192 8.47 26.01 -8.58
C ARG A 192 6.99 26.22 -8.22
N HIS A 193 6.12 26.33 -9.21
CA HIS A 193 4.68 26.49 -8.97
C HIS A 193 4.06 25.32 -8.22
N ALA A 194 4.52 24.09 -8.47
CA ALA A 194 4.02 22.92 -7.72
C ALA A 194 4.40 23.02 -6.24
N THR A 195 5.58 23.53 -5.90
CA THR A 195 6.00 23.77 -4.52
C THR A 195 5.18 24.87 -3.86
N ASP A 196 5.00 25.98 -4.52
CA ASP A 196 4.22 27.11 -4.00
C ASP A 196 2.74 26.69 -3.82
N ASN A 197 2.18 25.96 -4.77
CA ASN A 197 0.83 25.40 -4.70
C ASN A 197 0.68 24.39 -3.56
N PHE A 198 1.65 23.50 -3.38
CA PHE A 198 1.58 22.56 -2.26
C PHE A 198 1.70 23.26 -0.90
N ASN A 199 2.54 24.29 -0.80
CA ASN A 199 2.66 25.11 0.41
C ASN A 199 1.36 25.87 0.70
N ALA A 200 0.66 26.37 -0.33
CA ALA A 200 -0.68 26.95 -0.16
C ALA A 200 -1.69 25.92 0.36
N SER A 201 -1.66 24.71 -0.20
CA SER A 201 -2.49 23.58 0.28
C SER A 201 -2.18 23.22 1.74
N LEU A 202 -0.90 23.10 2.11
CA LEU A 202 -0.49 22.83 3.51
C LEU A 202 -0.95 23.94 4.44
N SER A 203 -0.84 25.20 4.02
CA SER A 203 -1.34 26.34 4.80
C SER A 203 -2.85 26.24 5.01
N ALA A 204 -3.61 25.85 3.99
CA ALA A 204 -5.04 25.62 4.11
C ALA A 204 -5.36 24.45 5.06
N MET A 205 -4.64 23.34 4.97
CA MET A 205 -4.78 22.21 5.89
C MET A 205 -4.55 22.63 7.36
N ARG A 206 -3.54 23.46 7.60
CA ARG A 206 -3.26 24.02 8.95
C ARG A 206 -4.40 24.89 9.45
N GLU A 207 -4.97 25.73 8.62
CA GLU A 207 -6.13 26.56 8.98
C GLU A 207 -7.38 25.70 9.23
N MET A 208 -7.64 24.72 8.36
CA MET A 208 -8.74 23.78 8.55
C MET A 208 -8.56 22.90 9.79
N GLY A 209 -7.34 22.54 10.15
CA GLY A 209 -7.03 21.81 11.37
C GLY A 209 -7.49 22.54 12.64
N LYS A 210 -7.67 23.86 12.62
CA LYS A 210 -8.18 24.66 13.74
C LYS A 210 -9.70 24.64 13.84
N THR A 211 -10.42 24.46 12.73
CA THR A 211 -11.88 24.61 12.63
C THR A 211 -12.62 23.34 12.25
N SER A 212 -11.96 22.45 11.54
CA SER A 212 -12.55 21.24 10.95
C SER A 212 -11.58 20.05 11.04
N PHE A 213 -10.98 19.86 12.21
CA PHE A 213 -9.93 18.88 12.49
C PHE A 213 -10.29 17.43 12.13
N ASN A 214 -11.55 17.08 12.06
CA ASN A 214 -12.01 15.74 11.74
C ASN A 214 -12.06 15.39 10.24
N LYS A 215 -11.70 16.33 9.38
CA LYS A 215 -11.74 16.12 7.92
C LYS A 215 -10.37 15.76 7.38
N GLN A 216 -10.27 14.60 6.72
CA GLN A 216 -9.04 14.23 6.02
C GLN A 216 -8.84 15.11 4.79
N ASN A 217 -7.59 15.26 4.38
CA ASN A 217 -7.19 15.87 3.11
C ASN A 217 -7.08 14.81 2.00
N GLU A 218 -6.82 15.26 0.77
CA GLU A 218 -6.63 14.36 -0.35
C GLU A 218 -5.42 14.78 -1.18
N LEU A 219 -4.56 13.81 -1.49
CA LEU A 219 -3.64 13.88 -2.63
C LEU A 219 -4.20 13.00 -3.74
N ARG A 220 -4.42 13.61 -4.91
CA ARG A 220 -4.79 12.86 -6.10
C ARG A 220 -3.54 12.43 -6.82
N LEU A 221 -3.34 11.11 -6.92
CA LEU A 221 -2.24 10.51 -7.66
C LEU A 221 -2.72 10.07 -9.04
N ASP A 222 -1.80 10.10 -10.04
CA ASP A 222 -2.07 9.50 -11.34
C ASP A 222 -2.39 8.01 -11.17
N THR A 223 -3.22 7.48 -12.06
CA THR A 223 -3.50 6.05 -12.06
C THR A 223 -2.35 5.28 -12.68
N TRP A 224 -2.03 4.16 -12.08
CA TRP A 224 -1.09 3.17 -12.62
C TRP A 224 -1.84 2.04 -13.33
N SER A 225 -1.11 1.20 -14.06
CA SER A 225 -1.70 0.07 -14.75
C SER A 225 -2.10 -1.03 -13.77
N ALA A 226 -3.34 -1.49 -13.85
CA ALA A 226 -3.80 -2.66 -13.11
C ALA A 226 -3.21 -3.99 -13.65
N GLU A 227 -2.58 -3.96 -14.85
CA GLU A 227 -1.96 -5.15 -15.45
C GLU A 227 -0.57 -5.45 -14.88
N THR A 228 0.11 -4.44 -14.35
CA THR A 228 1.45 -4.57 -13.75
C THR A 228 1.57 -3.80 -12.42
N PRO A 229 0.58 -3.86 -11.53
CA PRO A 229 0.50 -2.96 -10.39
C PRO A 229 1.57 -3.21 -9.34
N ASP A 230 1.89 -4.42 -9.16
CA ASP A 230 2.48 -5.00 -7.96
C ASP A 230 4.00 -4.91 -7.94
N LYS A 231 4.65 -4.80 -9.09
CA LYS A 231 6.11 -4.76 -9.17
C LYS A 231 6.68 -3.38 -8.92
N ASP A 232 5.90 -2.35 -9.20
CA ASP A 232 6.38 -0.97 -9.27
C ASP A 232 5.72 -0.04 -8.23
N LEU A 233 4.61 -0.44 -7.60
CA LEU A 233 3.99 0.36 -6.55
C LEU A 233 4.81 0.29 -5.25
N PRO A 234 5.39 1.40 -4.78
CA PRO A 234 6.31 1.40 -3.65
C PRO A 234 5.55 1.37 -2.32
N ILE A 235 4.98 0.23 -1.96
CA ILE A 235 4.31 0.05 -0.68
C ILE A 235 5.34 -0.05 0.44
N GLN A 236 5.26 0.87 1.40
CA GLN A 236 6.12 0.92 2.58
C GLN A 236 5.58 0.08 3.73
N ALA A 237 4.26 0.08 3.90
CA ALA A 237 3.57 -0.67 4.93
C ALA A 237 2.11 -0.92 4.53
N PHE A 238 1.54 -2.03 4.98
CA PHE A 238 0.10 -2.11 5.22
C PHE A 238 -0.21 -1.53 6.59
N PHE A 239 -1.40 -0.98 6.77
CA PHE A 239 -1.80 -0.43 8.06
C PHE A 239 -3.23 -0.81 8.44
N TYR A 240 -3.50 -0.74 9.73
CA TYR A 240 -4.85 -0.72 10.26
C TYR A 240 -4.99 0.34 11.36
N LEU A 241 -6.21 0.83 11.56
CA LEU A 241 -6.55 1.64 12.72
C LEU A 241 -7.02 0.69 13.84
N PRO A 242 -6.43 0.76 15.06
CA PRO A 242 -6.78 -0.12 16.18
C PRO A 242 -8.14 0.24 16.81
N GLU A 243 -9.16 0.43 16.00
CA GLU A 243 -10.52 0.72 16.43
C GLU A 243 -11.39 -0.55 16.36
N PRO A 244 -12.52 -0.63 17.06
CA PRO A 244 -13.42 -1.77 16.93
C PRO A 244 -13.93 -1.88 15.49
N GLY A 245 -13.62 -2.95 14.79
CA GLY A 245 -14.15 -3.15 13.43
C GLY A 245 -13.32 -4.00 12.47
N GLY A 246 -12.22 -4.61 12.92
CA GLY A 246 -11.58 -5.69 12.14
C GLY A 246 -10.50 -5.29 11.13
N GLY A 247 -10.10 -4.03 11.03
CA GLY A 247 -9.10 -3.58 10.05
C GLY A 247 -7.76 -4.31 10.08
N LYS A 248 -7.42 -4.94 11.21
CA LYS A 248 -6.20 -5.74 11.32
C LYS A 248 -6.24 -6.99 10.44
N ASP A 249 -7.36 -7.70 10.42
CA ASP A 249 -7.50 -8.92 9.61
C ASP A 249 -7.48 -8.57 8.12
N ASP A 250 -8.10 -7.46 7.73
CA ASP A 250 -8.08 -6.95 6.37
C ASP A 250 -6.66 -6.52 5.94
N ALA A 251 -5.92 -5.82 6.80
CA ALA A 251 -4.52 -5.46 6.52
C ALA A 251 -3.63 -6.70 6.37
N ARG A 252 -3.90 -7.76 7.16
CA ARG A 252 -3.20 -9.03 7.06
C ARG A 252 -3.54 -9.79 5.78
N PHE A 253 -4.80 -9.77 5.38
CA PHE A 253 -5.24 -10.32 4.11
C PHE A 253 -4.50 -9.66 2.94
N ASP A 254 -4.47 -8.33 2.90
CA ASP A 254 -3.76 -7.57 1.88
C ASP A 254 -2.25 -7.85 1.87
N GLN A 255 -1.61 -7.88 3.05
CA GLN A 255 -0.19 -8.23 3.17
C GLN A 255 0.14 -9.59 2.56
N GLN A 256 -0.66 -10.60 2.87
CA GLN A 256 -0.44 -11.97 2.40
C GLN A 256 -0.70 -12.09 0.90
N ARG A 257 -1.75 -11.44 0.40
CA ARG A 257 -2.07 -11.38 -1.01
C ARG A 257 -0.96 -10.68 -1.81
N TYR A 258 -0.47 -9.54 -1.31
CA TYR A 258 0.66 -8.84 -1.92
C TYR A 258 1.92 -9.71 -1.94
N TYR A 259 2.24 -10.35 -0.81
CA TYR A 259 3.38 -11.26 -0.75
C TYR A 259 3.23 -12.46 -1.70
N SER A 260 2.06 -13.04 -1.83
CA SER A 260 1.81 -14.17 -2.73
C SER A 260 2.00 -13.80 -4.21
N GLN A 261 1.73 -12.55 -4.57
CA GLN A 261 1.86 -12.06 -5.94
C GLN A 261 3.28 -11.55 -6.26
N THR A 262 3.90 -10.86 -5.32
CA THR A 262 5.17 -10.15 -5.57
C THR A 262 6.39 -10.84 -4.98
N GLY A 263 6.21 -11.69 -3.97
CA GLY A 263 7.30 -12.23 -3.15
C GLY A 263 7.92 -11.22 -2.18
N ILE A 264 7.35 -10.02 -2.07
CA ILE A 264 7.85 -8.94 -1.21
C ILE A 264 7.04 -8.90 0.08
N TRP A 265 7.71 -9.12 1.22
CA TRP A 265 7.08 -8.96 2.53
C TRP A 265 7.07 -7.50 2.95
N VAL A 266 5.88 -6.94 3.17
CA VAL A 266 5.67 -5.57 3.62
C VAL A 266 5.07 -5.61 5.03
N PRO A 267 5.62 -4.88 6.02
CA PRO A 267 5.14 -4.97 7.41
C PRO A 267 3.77 -4.34 7.61
N ILE A 268 3.08 -4.79 8.67
CA ILE A 268 1.81 -4.21 9.12
C ILE A 268 2.06 -3.24 10.28
N ILE A 269 1.49 -2.05 10.18
CA ILE A 269 1.60 -0.98 11.16
C ILE A 269 0.23 -0.67 11.76
N ALA A 270 0.13 -0.74 13.08
CA ALA A 270 -0.99 -0.16 13.81
C ALA A 270 -0.83 1.37 13.79
N MET A 271 -1.70 2.07 13.08
CA MET A 271 -1.70 3.52 12.96
C MET A 271 -2.86 4.09 13.76
N THR A 272 -2.58 5.02 14.69
CA THR A 272 -3.64 5.74 15.41
C THR A 272 -3.69 7.17 14.92
N LEU A 273 -4.83 7.60 14.44
CA LEU A 273 -5.06 9.01 14.12
C LEU A 273 -5.29 9.82 15.40
N PRO A 274 -4.88 11.09 15.45
CA PRO A 274 -5.10 11.92 16.61
C PRO A 274 -6.59 12.23 16.80
N ASP A 275 -7.10 12.10 18.00
CA ASP A 275 -8.50 12.42 18.36
C ASP A 275 -8.71 13.91 18.66
N SER A 276 -7.62 14.68 18.79
CA SER A 276 -7.64 16.12 19.04
C SER A 276 -6.42 16.82 18.42
N PRO A 277 -6.50 18.14 18.16
CA PRO A 277 -5.39 18.90 17.60
C PRO A 277 -4.10 18.88 18.45
N SER A 278 -4.22 18.64 19.75
CA SER A 278 -3.08 18.58 20.67
C SER A 278 -2.35 17.25 20.68
N LYS A 279 -2.97 16.18 20.18
CA LYS A 279 -2.36 14.86 20.10
C LYS A 279 -1.69 14.62 18.75
N ASP A 280 -0.77 13.69 18.71
CA ASP A 280 -0.08 13.27 17.50
C ASP A 280 -0.56 11.90 17.04
N ALA A 281 -0.43 11.63 15.74
CA ALA A 281 -0.59 10.29 15.21
C ALA A 281 0.51 9.37 15.74
N THR A 282 0.18 8.08 15.90
CA THR A 282 1.16 7.07 16.33
C THR A 282 1.27 5.96 15.30
N PHE A 283 2.47 5.39 15.22
CA PHE A 283 2.80 4.28 14.33
C PHE A 283 3.50 3.23 15.18
N ALA A 284 2.87 2.09 15.33
CA ALA A 284 3.40 0.97 16.09
C ALA A 284 3.52 -0.26 15.18
N CYS A 285 4.61 -1.00 15.34
CA CYS A 285 4.71 -2.31 14.70
C CYS A 285 3.62 -3.23 15.25
N ASP A 286 2.93 -3.96 14.38
CA ASP A 286 2.03 -5.01 14.84
C ASP A 286 2.81 -6.10 15.58
N ALA A 287 2.31 -6.53 16.73
CA ALA A 287 3.03 -7.46 17.60
C ALA A 287 3.32 -8.82 16.91
N ASP A 288 2.40 -9.26 16.04
CA ASP A 288 2.58 -10.50 15.31
C ASP A 288 3.60 -10.35 14.17
N ASP A 289 3.70 -9.17 13.55
CA ASP A 289 4.72 -8.84 12.55
C ASP A 289 6.10 -8.63 13.18
N GLN A 290 6.16 -8.11 14.41
CA GLN A 290 7.42 -7.94 15.14
C GLN A 290 8.11 -9.28 15.38
N ALA A 291 7.35 -10.31 15.74
CA ALA A 291 7.88 -11.66 15.93
C ALA A 291 8.49 -12.26 14.64
N VAL A 292 8.00 -11.86 13.46
CA VAL A 292 8.55 -12.27 12.17
C VAL A 292 9.85 -11.52 11.83
N SER A 293 9.93 -10.22 12.19
CA SER A 293 11.08 -9.37 11.84
C SER A 293 12.30 -9.59 12.74
N GLU A 294 12.11 -9.89 14.03
CA GLU A 294 13.22 -10.05 15.00
C GLU A 294 14.00 -11.35 14.80
N SER A 295 13.37 -12.37 14.24
CA SER A 295 14.02 -13.67 14.08
C SER A 295 14.90 -13.77 12.84
N GLY A 296 14.79 -12.86 11.86
CA GLY A 296 15.42 -13.02 10.54
C GLY A 296 15.06 -14.35 9.84
N LYS A 297 14.27 -15.16 10.52
CA LYS A 297 13.68 -16.43 10.07
C LYS A 297 12.19 -16.22 10.09
N THR A 298 11.59 -16.25 8.93
CA THR A 298 10.14 -16.44 8.79
C THR A 298 9.78 -17.68 9.60
N ILE A 299 9.01 -17.50 10.67
CA ILE A 299 8.57 -18.64 11.48
C ILE A 299 7.57 -19.41 10.64
N ASP A 300 7.89 -20.67 10.34
CA ASP A 300 6.98 -21.62 9.74
C ASP A 300 5.86 -21.88 10.75
N ARG A 301 4.69 -21.32 10.49
CA ARG A 301 3.56 -21.34 11.43
C ARG A 301 2.49 -22.32 11.03
N TYR A 302 2.24 -22.43 9.73
CA TYR A 302 1.07 -23.09 9.17
C TYR A 302 1.41 -24.44 8.55
N ILE A 303 2.66 -24.60 8.05
CA ILE A 303 3.13 -25.79 7.38
C ILE A 303 4.07 -26.54 8.29
N GLN A 304 3.68 -27.73 8.69
CA GLN A 304 4.51 -28.64 9.48
C GLN A 304 5.61 -29.25 8.60
N SER A 305 5.23 -29.77 7.45
CA SER A 305 6.14 -30.32 6.44
C SER A 305 5.52 -30.25 5.05
N ALA A 306 6.34 -30.16 4.01
CA ALA A 306 5.92 -30.40 2.65
C ALA A 306 7.02 -31.08 1.86
N THR A 307 6.64 -32.04 0.99
CA THR A 307 7.58 -32.87 0.24
C THR A 307 7.10 -33.04 -1.20
N TRP A 308 8.00 -32.84 -2.13
CA TRP A 308 7.73 -33.12 -3.54
C TRP A 308 7.73 -34.62 -3.82
N ALA A 309 6.74 -35.08 -4.58
CA ALA A 309 6.65 -36.44 -5.08
C ALA A 309 6.22 -36.43 -6.54
N LEU A 310 6.85 -37.24 -7.36
CA LEU A 310 6.40 -37.51 -8.71
C LEU A 310 5.34 -38.62 -8.64
N ARG A 311 4.15 -38.38 -9.15
CA ARG A 311 3.01 -39.30 -9.03
C ARG A 311 2.27 -39.45 -10.35
N PRO A 312 1.78 -40.65 -10.68
CA PRO A 312 0.85 -40.83 -11.80
C PRO A 312 -0.42 -39.99 -11.54
N ASP A 313 -0.78 -39.11 -12.45
CA ASP A 313 -2.04 -38.35 -12.37
C ASP A 313 -3.15 -39.10 -13.11
N PRO A 314 -4.27 -39.42 -12.42
CA PRO A 314 -5.37 -40.18 -13.04
C PRO A 314 -6.06 -39.45 -14.20
N GLY A 315 -6.00 -38.10 -14.21
CA GLY A 315 -6.65 -37.28 -15.22
C GLY A 315 -5.86 -37.17 -16.52
N THR A 316 -4.53 -37.02 -16.43
CA THR A 316 -3.64 -36.91 -17.59
C THR A 316 -3.05 -38.25 -18.00
N GLY A 317 -2.92 -39.20 -17.10
CA GLY A 317 -2.24 -40.48 -17.30
C GLY A 317 -0.72 -40.37 -17.31
N GLU A 318 -0.17 -39.19 -17.01
CA GLU A 318 1.27 -38.91 -16.97
C GLU A 318 1.78 -38.80 -15.54
N GLU A 319 3.12 -38.84 -15.35
CA GLU A 319 3.73 -38.58 -14.05
C GLU A 319 3.90 -37.07 -13.85
N GLU A 320 3.27 -36.54 -12.80
CA GLU A 320 3.27 -35.12 -12.50
C GLU A 320 3.78 -34.84 -11.09
N TRP A 321 4.41 -33.67 -10.90
CA TRP A 321 4.87 -33.23 -9.59
C TRP A 321 3.69 -32.84 -8.70
N SER A 322 3.69 -33.38 -7.48
CA SER A 322 2.73 -33.08 -6.42
C SER A 322 3.49 -32.65 -5.16
N LEU A 323 3.09 -31.53 -4.56
CA LEU A 323 3.57 -31.08 -3.25
C LEU A 323 2.62 -31.61 -2.17
N SER A 324 3.08 -32.58 -1.41
CA SER A 324 2.36 -33.13 -0.24
C SER A 324 2.58 -32.21 0.96
N VAL A 325 1.54 -31.52 1.40
CA VAL A 325 1.58 -30.50 2.46
C VAL A 325 0.87 -31.00 3.70
N VAL A 326 1.59 -31.08 4.82
CA VAL A 326 1.04 -31.34 6.16
C VAL A 326 0.98 -30.01 6.92
N LEU A 327 -0.21 -29.66 7.41
CA LEU A 327 -0.43 -28.44 8.16
C LEU A 327 -0.16 -28.62 9.65
N THR A 328 0.32 -27.56 10.30
CA THR A 328 0.33 -27.48 11.77
C THR A 328 -1.11 -27.40 12.31
N GLU A 329 -1.29 -27.59 13.61
CA GLU A 329 -2.58 -27.35 14.26
C GLU A 329 -3.09 -25.92 14.08
N LEU A 330 -2.18 -24.93 14.00
CA LEU A 330 -2.53 -23.56 13.70
C LEU A 330 -2.93 -23.39 12.22
N GLY A 331 -2.24 -24.08 11.31
CA GLY A 331 -2.58 -24.11 9.88
C GLY A 331 -3.98 -24.70 9.65
N LYS A 332 -4.30 -25.82 10.30
CA LYS A 332 -5.62 -26.47 10.19
C LYS A 332 -6.77 -25.58 10.71
N LYS A 333 -6.49 -24.69 11.68
CA LYS A 333 -7.48 -23.75 12.25
C LYS A 333 -7.75 -22.53 11.40
N GLN A 334 -6.95 -22.28 10.36
CA GLN A 334 -7.17 -21.12 9.47
C GLN A 334 -8.51 -21.26 8.76
N THR A 335 -9.29 -20.18 8.71
CA THR A 335 -10.64 -20.13 8.11
C THR A 335 -10.79 -18.90 7.21
N GLY A 336 -11.68 -19.02 6.22
CA GLY A 336 -11.93 -17.95 5.27
C GLY A 336 -10.75 -17.69 4.31
N SER A 337 -10.90 -16.74 3.43
CA SER A 337 -9.90 -16.37 2.42
C SER A 337 -8.59 -15.88 3.04
N SER A 338 -8.67 -15.04 4.07
CA SER A 338 -7.48 -14.54 4.78
C SER A 338 -6.65 -15.66 5.41
N GLY A 339 -7.32 -16.68 5.99
CA GLY A 339 -6.63 -17.83 6.59
C GLY A 339 -5.95 -18.72 5.55
N SER A 340 -6.61 -19.02 4.45
CA SER A 340 -6.02 -19.81 3.36
C SER A 340 -4.87 -19.06 2.66
N ASP A 341 -4.99 -17.75 2.53
CA ASP A 341 -3.92 -16.91 1.96
C ASP A 341 -2.68 -16.85 2.86
N ALA A 342 -2.85 -16.89 4.18
CA ALA A 342 -1.74 -17.01 5.12
C ALA A 342 -0.91 -18.28 4.91
N VAL A 343 -1.59 -19.40 4.74
CA VAL A 343 -0.96 -20.70 4.45
C VAL A 343 -0.31 -20.69 3.07
N TYR A 344 -1.01 -20.13 2.08
CA TYR A 344 -0.48 -20.02 0.72
C TYR A 344 0.77 -19.13 0.64
N ALA A 345 0.80 -18.01 1.35
CA ALA A 345 1.98 -17.15 1.43
C ALA A 345 3.20 -17.90 2.00
N GLU A 346 3.00 -18.75 3.02
CA GLU A 346 4.08 -19.61 3.52
C GLU A 346 4.55 -20.65 2.50
N LEU A 347 3.64 -21.24 1.73
CA LEU A 347 3.97 -22.16 0.62
C LEU A 347 4.79 -21.47 -0.47
N VAL A 348 4.33 -20.31 -0.94
CA VAL A 348 5.02 -19.50 -1.94
C VAL A 348 6.44 -19.18 -1.51
N ARG A 349 6.60 -18.67 -0.28
CA ARG A 349 7.91 -18.34 0.28
C ARG A 349 8.87 -19.52 0.27
N LYS A 350 8.38 -20.71 0.60
CA LYS A 350 9.24 -21.91 0.77
C LYS A 350 9.52 -22.63 -0.55
N TYR A 351 8.55 -22.70 -1.45
CA TYR A 351 8.55 -23.69 -2.53
C TYR A 351 8.38 -23.11 -3.95
N LYS A 352 7.93 -21.86 -4.13
CA LYS A 352 7.71 -21.28 -5.48
C LYS A 352 8.96 -21.25 -6.35
N ASN A 353 10.15 -21.24 -5.73
CA ASN A 353 11.42 -21.24 -6.44
C ASN A 353 11.94 -22.64 -6.80
N ASP A 354 11.29 -23.69 -6.32
CA ASP A 354 11.66 -25.04 -6.60
C ASP A 354 11.42 -25.40 -8.08
N PHE A 355 12.29 -26.27 -8.61
CA PHE A 355 12.21 -26.72 -9.98
C PHE A 355 10.86 -27.33 -10.30
N GLN A 356 10.33 -28.15 -9.40
CA GLN A 356 9.06 -28.84 -9.54
C GLN A 356 7.88 -27.91 -9.71
N TRP A 357 7.91 -26.76 -9.00
CA TRP A 357 6.87 -25.74 -9.15
C TRP A 357 6.98 -25.00 -10.49
N LYS A 358 8.21 -24.64 -10.89
CA LYS A 358 8.45 -23.82 -12.08
C LYS A 358 8.33 -24.59 -13.40
N GLN A 359 8.56 -25.89 -13.38
CA GLN A 359 8.61 -26.69 -14.59
C GLN A 359 7.30 -26.69 -15.38
N ASN A 360 6.18 -26.72 -14.65
CA ASN A 360 4.85 -26.76 -15.25
C ASN A 360 3.85 -26.01 -14.35
N ASP A 361 3.94 -24.67 -14.27
CA ASP A 361 3.08 -23.87 -13.40
C ASP A 361 1.82 -23.43 -14.15
N GLY A 362 0.72 -24.13 -13.93
CA GLY A 362 -0.61 -23.80 -14.45
C GLY A 362 -1.35 -22.72 -13.67
N GLY A 363 -0.75 -22.19 -12.57
CA GLY A 363 -1.33 -21.12 -11.74
C GLY A 363 -2.31 -21.60 -10.67
N GLY A 364 -2.70 -22.87 -10.67
CA GLY A 364 -3.80 -23.41 -9.84
C GLY A 364 -3.43 -23.75 -8.38
N MET A 365 -2.18 -23.59 -7.95
CA MET A 365 -1.73 -24.00 -6.60
C MET A 365 -2.54 -23.34 -5.47
N ARG A 366 -2.83 -22.03 -5.59
CA ARG A 366 -3.66 -21.31 -4.61
C ARG A 366 -5.09 -21.86 -4.59
N ARG A 367 -5.66 -22.05 -5.79
CA ARG A 367 -7.04 -22.57 -5.93
C ARG A 367 -7.21 -23.93 -5.30
N GLN A 368 -6.25 -24.83 -5.53
CA GLN A 368 -6.27 -26.16 -4.92
C GLN A 368 -6.22 -26.07 -3.38
N LEU A 369 -5.33 -25.22 -2.82
CA LEU A 369 -5.24 -25.03 -1.38
C LEU A 369 -6.56 -24.53 -0.79
N VAL A 370 -7.18 -23.50 -1.37
CA VAL A 370 -8.48 -22.95 -0.94
C VAL A 370 -9.55 -24.04 -1.00
N CYS A 371 -9.61 -24.77 -2.10
CA CYS A 371 -10.55 -25.88 -2.26
C CYS A 371 -10.37 -26.95 -1.16
N HIS A 372 -9.13 -27.33 -0.83
CA HIS A 372 -8.86 -28.25 0.27
C HIS A 372 -9.35 -27.73 1.62
N PHE A 373 -9.20 -26.43 1.87
CA PHE A 373 -9.74 -25.81 3.08
C PHE A 373 -11.27 -25.87 3.13
N ASN A 374 -11.95 -25.74 1.98
CA ASN A 374 -13.40 -25.72 1.93
C ASN A 374 -14.00 -27.12 2.08
N ILE A 375 -13.55 -28.10 1.31
CA ILE A 375 -14.22 -29.40 1.22
C ILE A 375 -13.41 -30.57 1.77
N ALA A 376 -12.13 -30.41 2.06
CA ALA A 376 -11.23 -31.49 2.47
C ALA A 376 -10.33 -31.15 3.67
N ARG A 377 -10.73 -30.20 4.50
CA ARG A 377 -9.97 -29.66 5.63
C ARG A 377 -9.43 -30.71 6.62
N ASN A 378 -10.16 -31.80 6.79
CA ASN A 378 -9.81 -32.86 7.76
C ASN A 378 -8.82 -33.89 7.21
N LYS A 379 -8.31 -33.72 5.98
CA LYS A 379 -7.24 -34.58 5.47
C LYS A 379 -5.96 -34.31 6.24
N ASP A 380 -5.19 -35.35 6.47
CA ASP A 380 -3.88 -35.26 7.11
C ASP A 380 -2.86 -34.55 6.21
N GLU A 381 -3.02 -34.67 4.91
CA GLU A 381 -2.13 -34.17 3.88
C GLU A 381 -2.92 -33.57 2.70
N PHE A 382 -2.50 -32.40 2.25
CA PHE A 382 -2.99 -31.76 1.02
C PHE A 382 -2.00 -32.00 -0.10
N ASN A 383 -2.44 -32.54 -1.22
CA ASN A 383 -1.64 -32.69 -2.40
C ASN A 383 -1.95 -31.55 -3.36
N LEU A 384 -0.94 -30.77 -3.68
CA LEU A 384 -1.04 -29.58 -4.53
C LEU A 384 -0.15 -29.79 -5.77
N GLU A 385 -0.73 -29.70 -6.95
CA GLU A 385 -0.07 -29.99 -8.21
C GLU A 385 0.08 -28.71 -9.05
N PRO A 386 1.32 -28.27 -9.33
CA PRO A 386 1.58 -27.02 -10.03
C PRO A 386 0.96 -26.95 -11.44
N PHE A 387 0.92 -28.06 -12.16
CA PHE A 387 0.42 -28.11 -13.55
C PHE A 387 -1.07 -27.81 -13.69
N ARG A 388 -1.84 -27.90 -12.62
CA ARG A 388 -3.27 -27.68 -12.67
C ARG A 388 -3.61 -26.20 -12.92
N PRO A 389 -4.62 -25.93 -13.77
CA PRO A 389 -5.01 -24.56 -14.09
C PRO A 389 -5.72 -23.87 -12.92
N ASP A 390 -5.64 -22.53 -12.88
CA ASP A 390 -6.48 -21.72 -12.02
C ASP A 390 -7.89 -21.62 -12.61
N LEU A 391 -8.85 -22.29 -12.00
CA LEU A 391 -10.27 -22.27 -12.38
C LEU A 391 -11.10 -21.54 -11.31
N SER A 392 -12.39 -21.33 -11.61
CA SER A 392 -13.32 -20.83 -10.59
C SER A 392 -13.44 -21.82 -9.43
N GLU A 393 -13.78 -21.30 -8.24
CA GLU A 393 -13.96 -22.11 -7.02
C GLU A 393 -14.96 -23.25 -7.22
N GLU A 394 -16.11 -22.98 -7.83
CA GLU A 394 -17.13 -23.96 -8.14
C GLU A 394 -16.61 -25.13 -9.02
N LYS A 395 -15.78 -24.80 -10.03
CA LYS A 395 -15.19 -25.83 -10.90
C LYS A 395 -14.13 -26.64 -10.19
N ALA A 396 -13.33 -26.00 -9.32
CA ALA A 396 -12.31 -26.68 -8.53
C ALA A 396 -12.96 -27.64 -7.52
N GLU A 397 -14.02 -27.22 -6.83
CA GLU A 397 -14.76 -28.06 -5.90
C GLU A 397 -15.49 -29.21 -6.60
N ALA A 398 -16.13 -28.95 -7.74
CA ALA A 398 -16.76 -29.98 -8.56
C ALA A 398 -15.77 -31.07 -9.06
N ALA A 399 -14.50 -30.67 -9.27
CA ALA A 399 -13.41 -31.59 -9.61
C ALA A 399 -12.70 -32.20 -8.37
N GLY A 400 -13.25 -32.05 -7.17
CA GLY A 400 -12.66 -32.55 -5.94
C GLY A 400 -11.29 -31.97 -5.60
N CYS A 401 -11.06 -30.71 -5.92
CA CYS A 401 -9.81 -29.94 -5.83
C CYS A 401 -8.73 -30.30 -6.85
N ASN A 402 -9.01 -31.21 -7.77
CA ASN A 402 -8.05 -31.71 -8.79
C ASN A 402 -8.56 -31.44 -10.21
N PRO A 403 -8.73 -30.19 -10.66
CA PRO A 403 -9.15 -29.90 -12.03
C PRO A 403 -8.06 -30.28 -13.03
N VAL A 404 -8.47 -30.79 -14.19
CA VAL A 404 -7.60 -31.20 -15.30
C VAL A 404 -7.80 -30.23 -16.45
#